data_5484cc15a5b9b566681cf616cb5c70f1
#
_entry.id   5484cc15a5b9b566681cf616cb5c70f1
#
_cell.length_a   1.000
_cell.length_b   1.000
_cell.length_c   1.000
_cell.angle_alpha   90.00
_cell.angle_beta   90.00
_cell.angle_gamma   90.00
#
_symmetry.space_group_name_H-M   'P 1'
#
loop_
_entity.id
_entity.type
_entity.pdbx_description
1 polymer ?
#
loop_
_entity_poly.entity_id
_entity_poly.type
_entity_poly.pdbx_seq_one_letter_code
_entity_poly.pdbx_strand_id
1 'polypeptide(L)'
;MNINYKFKPKKITNILYYSLILLGALLTIIRWISAFDSHIVVINEEINSHISNLSLSLIVYLAIGFTWTLQGIKFKRVALLGIIIIIANILCETVMGFMNTPDIADAVYGVIGTVIAFCFLSVSQKYGLNDIQKTG
;
A
#
# COMPACT_ATOMS: atom_id res chain seq x y z
N MET A 1 18.02 -4.80 -16.74
CA MET A 1 16.84 -3.95 -17.02
C MET A 1 17.16 -2.56 -16.49
N ASN A 2 17.52 -1.60 -17.37
CA ASN A 2 17.80 -0.22 -16.95
C ASN A 2 16.48 0.49 -16.68
N ILE A 3 16.17 0.71 -15.40
CA ILE A 3 14.99 1.46 -14.98
C ILE A 3 15.32 2.94 -15.13
N ASN A 4 14.79 3.60 -16.17
CA ASN A 4 14.95 5.04 -16.38
C ASN A 4 13.94 5.79 -15.50
N TYR A 5 14.41 6.41 -14.43
CA TYR A 5 13.62 7.33 -13.62
C TYR A 5 13.57 8.72 -14.28
N LYS A 6 12.37 9.25 -14.42
CA LYS A 6 12.13 10.62 -14.92
C LYS A 6 12.11 11.64 -13.78
N PHE A 7 11.68 11.21 -12.61
CA PHE A 7 11.53 12.06 -11.43
C PHE A 7 12.36 11.56 -10.27
N LYS A 8 12.82 12.50 -9.44
CA LYS A 8 13.48 12.26 -8.15
C LYS A 8 12.54 12.72 -7.02
N PRO A 9 12.28 11.90 -5.99
CA PRO A 9 11.45 12.33 -4.88
C PRO A 9 12.15 13.42 -4.06
N LYS A 10 11.38 14.38 -3.58
CA LYS A 10 11.86 15.35 -2.58
C LYS A 10 12.18 14.60 -1.28
N LYS A 11 13.08 15.16 -0.46
CA LYS A 11 13.51 14.53 0.81
C LYS A 11 12.33 14.14 1.70
N ILE A 12 11.36 15.03 1.87
CA ILE A 12 10.16 14.76 2.70
C ILE A 12 9.31 13.62 2.12
N THR A 13 9.10 13.59 0.80
CA THR A 13 8.35 12.53 0.13
C THR A 13 9.02 11.18 0.31
N ASN A 14 10.35 11.15 0.23
CA ASN A 14 11.13 9.92 0.41
C ASN A 14 11.04 9.42 1.87
N ILE A 15 11.13 10.32 2.85
CA ILE A 15 10.96 9.98 4.26
C ILE A 15 9.56 9.41 4.50
N LEU A 16 8.50 10.08 4.03
CA LEU A 16 7.12 9.62 4.18
C LEU A 16 6.88 8.27 3.50
N TYR A 17 7.44 8.04 2.32
CA TYR A 17 7.36 6.76 1.63
C TYR A 17 7.93 5.62 2.48
N TYR A 18 9.18 5.78 2.96
CA TYR A 18 9.80 4.75 3.78
C TYR A 18 9.12 4.57 5.14
N SER A 19 8.59 5.65 5.73
CA SER A 19 7.82 5.56 6.97
C SER A 19 6.53 4.75 6.79
N LEU A 20 5.81 4.94 5.68
CA LEU A 20 4.59 4.17 5.38
C LEU A 20 4.91 2.70 5.07
N ILE A 21 5.96 2.42 4.31
CA ILE A 21 6.42 1.03 4.07
C ILE A 21 6.83 0.36 5.37
N LEU A 22 7.60 1.04 6.21
CA LEU A 22 8.03 0.51 7.51
C LEU A 22 6.83 0.25 8.43
N LEU A 23 5.89 1.19 8.49
CA LEU A 23 4.65 1.02 9.27
C LEU A 23 3.87 -0.21 8.80
N GLY A 24 3.65 -0.35 7.50
CA GLY A 24 2.97 -1.53 6.94
C GLY A 24 3.71 -2.83 7.25
N ALA A 25 5.05 -2.84 7.12
CA ALA A 25 5.86 -4.01 7.46
C ALA A 25 5.77 -4.37 8.96
N LEU A 26 5.85 -3.38 9.85
CA LEU A 26 5.70 -3.60 11.28
C LEU A 26 4.32 -4.17 11.63
N LEU A 27 3.24 -3.63 11.07
CA LEU A 27 1.89 -4.14 11.29
C LEU A 27 1.76 -5.60 10.82
N THR A 28 2.33 -5.94 9.67
CA THR A 28 2.37 -7.33 9.17
C THR A 28 3.15 -8.25 10.11
N ILE A 29 4.32 -7.82 10.58
CA ILE A 29 5.15 -8.59 11.50
C ILE A 29 4.44 -8.81 12.84
N ILE A 30 3.85 -7.77 13.43
CA ILE A 30 3.12 -7.88 14.70
C ILE A 30 1.94 -8.85 14.54
N ARG A 31 1.18 -8.75 13.44
CA ARG A 31 0.10 -9.69 13.15
C ARG A 31 0.61 -11.13 13.02
N TRP A 32 1.76 -11.32 12.38
CA TRP A 32 2.38 -12.64 12.27
C TRP A 32 2.79 -13.20 13.63
N ILE A 33 3.43 -12.38 14.48
CA ILE A 33 3.83 -12.77 15.84
C ILE A 33 2.60 -13.10 16.70
N SER A 34 1.52 -12.29 16.59
CA SER A 34 0.27 -12.51 17.35
C SER A 34 -0.42 -13.83 17.02
N ALA A 35 -0.09 -14.45 15.89
CA ALA A 35 -0.58 -15.80 15.58
C ALA A 35 0.06 -16.89 16.46
N PHE A 36 1.23 -16.62 17.06
CA PHE A 36 1.93 -17.51 17.97
C PHE A 36 1.79 -17.12 19.44
N ASP A 37 1.55 -15.82 19.72
CA ASP A 37 1.38 -15.29 21.08
C ASP A 37 0.18 -14.32 21.11
N SER A 38 -0.92 -14.80 21.68
CA SER A 38 -2.18 -14.04 21.78
C SER A 38 -2.11 -12.81 22.70
N HIS A 39 -1.04 -12.63 23.47
CA HIS A 39 -0.83 -11.43 24.30
C HIS A 39 -0.36 -10.22 23.47
N ILE A 40 0.13 -10.45 22.24
CA ILE A 40 0.62 -9.40 21.37
C ILE A 40 -0.46 -9.09 20.35
N VAL A 41 -1.19 -8.00 20.57
CA VAL A 41 -2.26 -7.52 19.66
C VAL A 41 -2.07 -6.06 19.29
N VAL A 42 -2.44 -5.68 18.07
CA VAL A 42 -2.51 -4.28 17.63
C VAL A 42 -3.86 -3.72 18.09
N ILE A 43 -3.86 -2.80 19.05
CA ILE A 43 -5.02 -2.11 19.60
C ILE A 43 -6.02 -3.09 20.28
N ASN A 44 -6.64 -3.98 19.53
CA ASN A 44 -7.54 -5.03 20.01
C ASN A 44 -7.53 -6.23 19.06
N GLU A 45 -8.17 -7.34 19.45
CA GLU A 45 -8.19 -8.59 18.69
C GLU A 45 -8.87 -8.43 17.33
N GLU A 46 -9.94 -7.65 17.25
CA GLU A 46 -10.69 -7.41 16.02
C GLU A 46 -9.82 -6.67 14.97
N ILE A 47 -9.22 -5.53 15.36
CA ILE A 47 -8.32 -4.80 14.47
C ILE A 47 -7.11 -5.65 14.09
N ASN A 48 -6.55 -6.38 15.06
CA ASN A 48 -5.39 -7.23 14.84
C ASN A 48 -5.67 -8.36 13.82
N SER A 49 -6.89 -8.92 13.80
CA SER A 49 -7.24 -9.98 12.85
C SER A 49 -7.22 -9.50 11.39
N HIS A 50 -7.61 -8.25 11.12
CA HIS A 50 -7.77 -7.70 9.77
C HIS A 50 -6.61 -6.80 9.30
N ILE A 51 -5.68 -6.44 10.21
CA ILE A 51 -4.61 -5.46 9.93
C ILE A 51 -3.66 -5.91 8.82
N SER A 52 -3.53 -7.22 8.57
CA SER A 52 -2.71 -7.79 7.51
C SER A 52 -3.18 -7.37 6.12
N ASN A 53 -4.51 -7.33 5.88
CA ASN A 53 -5.07 -6.92 4.59
C ASN A 53 -4.87 -5.43 4.33
N LEU A 54 -4.98 -4.60 5.38
CA LEU A 54 -4.63 -3.18 5.30
C LEU A 54 -3.16 -3.00 4.93
N SER A 55 -2.26 -3.63 5.68
CA SER A 55 -0.82 -3.44 5.51
C SER A 55 -0.32 -4.01 4.17
N LEU A 56 -0.82 -5.16 3.73
CA LEU A 56 -0.47 -5.76 2.45
C LEU A 56 -0.89 -4.86 1.28
N SER A 57 -2.15 -4.41 1.27
CA SER A 57 -2.67 -3.53 0.23
C SER A 57 -1.92 -2.20 0.18
N LEU A 58 -1.60 -1.62 1.36
CA LEU A 58 -0.78 -0.41 1.48
C LEU A 58 0.60 -0.61 0.86
N ILE A 59 1.34 -1.65 1.26
CA ILE A 59 2.71 -1.91 0.80
C ILE A 59 2.74 -2.18 -0.69
N VAL A 60 1.88 -3.07 -1.20
CA VAL A 60 1.86 -3.44 -2.62
C VAL A 60 1.56 -2.23 -3.49
N TYR A 61 0.55 -1.44 -3.12
CA TYR A 61 0.21 -0.28 -3.90
C TYR A 61 1.27 0.83 -3.83
N LEU A 62 1.87 1.07 -2.66
CA LEU A 62 2.98 2.01 -2.53
C LEU A 62 4.18 1.57 -3.36
N ALA A 63 4.61 0.33 -3.28
CA ALA A 63 5.80 -0.17 -3.96
C ALA A 63 5.68 -0.02 -5.48
N ILE A 64 4.58 -0.49 -6.06
CA ILE A 64 4.37 -0.43 -7.51
C ILE A 64 4.03 1.00 -7.94
N GLY A 65 3.08 1.65 -7.27
CA GLY A 65 2.58 2.98 -7.64
C GLY A 65 3.64 4.06 -7.52
N PHE A 66 4.49 4.03 -6.49
CA PHE A 66 5.58 4.99 -6.33
C PHE A 66 6.65 4.81 -7.39
N THR A 67 7.05 3.56 -7.68
CA THR A 67 7.99 3.25 -8.76
C THR A 67 7.46 3.75 -10.11
N TRP A 68 6.19 3.50 -10.44
CA TRP A 68 5.57 4.01 -11.66
C TRP A 68 5.53 5.53 -11.71
N THR A 69 5.27 6.18 -10.58
CA THR A 69 5.28 7.63 -10.46
C THR A 69 6.66 8.21 -10.74
N LEU A 70 7.72 7.60 -10.20
CA LEU A 70 9.11 8.01 -10.46
C LEU A 70 9.54 7.80 -11.92
N GLN A 71 9.02 6.79 -12.59
CA GLN A 71 9.22 6.53 -14.02
C GLN A 71 8.46 7.50 -14.92
N GLY A 72 7.59 8.33 -14.38
CA GLY A 72 6.77 9.27 -15.14
C GLY A 72 5.59 8.62 -15.85
N ILE A 73 5.14 7.47 -15.39
CA ILE A 73 3.91 6.83 -15.87
C ILE A 73 2.72 7.74 -15.54
N LYS A 74 1.79 7.89 -16.51
CA LYS A 74 0.59 8.73 -16.33
C LYS A 74 -0.19 8.30 -15.10
N PHE A 75 -0.57 9.25 -14.23
CA PHE A 75 -1.26 8.97 -12.97
C PHE A 75 -2.55 8.16 -13.13
N LYS A 76 -3.23 8.31 -14.27
CA LYS A 76 -4.40 7.48 -14.59
C LYS A 76 -4.11 5.98 -14.49
N ARG A 77 -2.90 5.53 -14.87
CA ARG A 77 -2.50 4.11 -14.76
C ARG A 77 -2.20 3.74 -13.30
N VAL A 78 -1.59 4.66 -12.52
CA VAL A 78 -1.37 4.48 -11.09
C VAL A 78 -2.70 4.36 -10.35
N ALA A 79 -3.68 5.23 -10.67
CA ALA A 79 -5.03 5.16 -10.12
C ALA A 79 -5.77 3.86 -10.52
N LEU A 80 -5.62 3.43 -11.77
CA LEU A 80 -6.20 2.15 -12.24
C LEU A 80 -5.65 0.95 -11.44
N LEU A 81 -4.35 0.95 -11.12
CA LEU A 81 -3.76 -0.08 -10.25
C LEU A 81 -4.45 -0.11 -8.88
N GLY A 82 -4.75 1.05 -8.27
CA GLY A 82 -5.49 1.12 -7.01
C GLY A 82 -6.89 0.51 -7.12
N ILE A 83 -7.61 0.79 -8.22
CA ILE A 83 -8.92 0.18 -8.48
C ILE A 83 -8.80 -1.35 -8.59
N ILE A 84 -7.78 -1.84 -9.30
CA ILE A 84 -7.53 -3.28 -9.44
C ILE A 84 -7.27 -3.92 -8.07
N ILE A 85 -6.49 -3.28 -7.20
CA ILE A 85 -6.21 -3.78 -5.85
C ILE A 85 -7.50 -3.82 -5.00
N ILE A 86 -8.35 -2.80 -5.08
CA ILE A 86 -9.65 -2.77 -4.41
C ILE A 86 -10.54 -3.93 -4.88
N ILE A 87 -10.65 -4.12 -6.19
CA ILE A 87 -11.43 -5.22 -6.77
C ILE A 87 -10.86 -6.57 -6.32
N ALA A 88 -9.54 -6.73 -6.31
CA ALA A 88 -8.89 -7.95 -5.85
C ALA A 88 -9.21 -8.25 -4.37
N ASN A 89 -9.14 -7.25 -3.47
CA ASN A 89 -9.54 -7.43 -2.07
C ASN A 89 -11.00 -7.91 -1.94
N ILE A 90 -11.93 -7.27 -2.65
CA ILE A 90 -13.34 -7.64 -2.61
C ILE A 90 -13.55 -9.06 -3.17
N LEU A 91 -12.93 -9.40 -4.28
CA LEU A 91 -13.06 -10.74 -4.88
C LEU A 91 -12.47 -11.84 -4.00
N CYS A 92 -11.32 -11.60 -3.38
CA CYS A 92 -10.71 -12.56 -2.47
C CYS A 92 -11.65 -12.91 -1.30
N GLU A 93 -12.34 -11.92 -0.74
CA GLU A 93 -13.18 -12.10 0.45
C GLU A 93 -14.63 -12.51 0.13
N THR A 94 -15.07 -12.36 -1.13
CA THR A 94 -16.46 -12.70 -1.50
C THR A 94 -16.60 -13.94 -2.37
N VAL A 95 -15.64 -14.17 -3.27
CA VAL A 95 -15.73 -15.24 -4.30
C VAL A 95 -14.82 -16.42 -3.99
N MET A 96 -13.69 -16.19 -3.32
CA MET A 96 -12.68 -17.22 -3.06
C MET A 96 -12.91 -17.98 -1.75
N GLY A 97 -14.16 -18.17 -1.33
CA GLY A 97 -14.53 -18.92 -0.13
C GLY A 97 -14.07 -20.39 -0.08
N PHE A 98 -13.53 -20.93 -1.19
CA PHE A 98 -12.87 -22.23 -1.21
C PHE A 98 -11.42 -22.20 -0.71
N MET A 99 -10.80 -21.01 -0.65
CA MET A 99 -9.43 -20.82 -0.18
C MET A 99 -9.36 -20.08 1.17
N ASN A 100 -10.38 -19.31 1.50
CA ASN A 100 -10.44 -18.50 2.71
C ASN A 100 -11.88 -18.44 3.24
N THR A 101 -12.07 -18.32 4.56
CA THR A 101 -13.38 -17.98 5.13
C THR A 101 -13.73 -16.57 4.73
N PRO A 102 -14.87 -16.33 4.02
CA PRO A 102 -15.26 -15.01 3.57
C PRO A 102 -15.41 -14.05 4.77
N ASP A 103 -14.66 -12.96 4.75
CA ASP A 103 -14.73 -11.91 5.76
C ASP A 103 -14.74 -10.53 5.11
N ILE A 104 -15.90 -9.88 5.11
CA ILE A 104 -16.08 -8.54 4.55
C ILE A 104 -15.19 -7.50 5.26
N ALA A 105 -14.91 -7.69 6.55
CA ALA A 105 -14.01 -6.79 7.27
C ALA A 105 -12.60 -6.78 6.66
N ASP A 106 -12.07 -7.93 6.25
CA ASP A 106 -10.78 -8.03 5.56
C ASP A 106 -10.76 -7.23 4.26
N ALA A 107 -11.84 -7.28 3.46
CA ALA A 107 -11.96 -6.45 2.26
C ALA A 107 -11.96 -4.95 2.60
N VAL A 108 -12.68 -4.52 3.63
CA VAL A 108 -12.74 -3.12 4.08
C VAL A 108 -11.35 -2.63 4.50
N TYR A 109 -10.63 -3.41 5.30
CA TYR A 109 -9.26 -3.05 5.72
C TYR A 109 -8.30 -2.97 4.53
N GLY A 110 -8.41 -3.87 3.55
CA GLY A 110 -7.65 -3.80 2.30
C GLY A 110 -7.95 -2.54 1.48
N VAL A 111 -9.22 -2.14 1.41
CA VAL A 111 -9.63 -0.87 0.77
C VAL A 111 -9.05 0.33 1.50
N ILE A 112 -9.08 0.37 2.83
CA ILE A 112 -8.48 1.45 3.64
C ILE A 112 -6.98 1.57 3.35
N GLY A 113 -6.24 0.48 3.36
CA GLY A 113 -4.81 0.47 3.02
C GLY A 113 -4.54 1.02 1.62
N THR A 114 -5.36 0.63 0.64
CA THR A 114 -5.29 1.13 -0.74
C THR A 114 -5.57 2.63 -0.82
N VAL A 115 -6.56 3.14 -0.09
CA VAL A 115 -6.90 4.58 -0.06
C VAL A 115 -5.78 5.40 0.56
N ILE A 116 -5.17 4.94 1.65
CA ILE A 116 -4.03 5.62 2.27
C ILE A 116 -2.87 5.74 1.26
N ALA A 117 -2.53 4.64 0.58
CA ALA A 117 -1.49 4.65 -0.45
C ALA A 117 -1.85 5.58 -1.62
N PHE A 118 -3.10 5.57 -2.09
CA PHE A 118 -3.57 6.45 -3.15
C PHE A 118 -3.44 7.93 -2.78
N CYS A 119 -3.83 8.32 -1.57
CA CYS A 119 -3.66 9.69 -1.07
C CYS A 119 -2.20 10.12 -1.08
N PHE A 120 -1.30 9.28 -0.56
CA PHE A 120 0.14 9.54 -0.59
C PHE A 120 0.66 9.69 -2.02
N LEU A 121 0.33 8.78 -2.94
CA LEU A 121 0.77 8.81 -4.33
C LEU A 121 0.24 10.05 -5.06
N SER A 122 -1.01 10.45 -4.83
CA SER A 122 -1.63 11.65 -5.40
C SER A 122 -0.92 12.93 -4.99
N VAL A 123 -0.65 13.07 -3.69
CA VAL A 123 0.08 14.22 -3.13
C VAL A 123 1.52 14.23 -3.61
N SER A 124 2.17 13.05 -3.61
CA SER A 124 3.56 12.91 -4.06
C SER A 124 3.73 13.30 -5.51
N GLN A 125 2.83 12.87 -6.40
CA GLN A 125 2.89 13.25 -7.81
C GLN A 125 2.72 14.75 -8.02
N LYS A 126 1.83 15.40 -7.27
CA LYS A 126 1.53 16.82 -7.45
C LYS A 126 2.61 17.73 -6.85
N TYR A 127 3.17 17.36 -5.71
CA TYR A 127 4.04 18.26 -4.91
C TYR A 127 5.37 17.63 -4.49
N GLY A 128 5.51 16.31 -4.57
CA GLY A 128 6.58 15.56 -3.96
C GLY A 128 7.77 15.24 -4.86
N LEU A 129 7.74 15.61 -6.14
CA LEU A 129 8.74 15.21 -7.14
C LEU A 129 9.49 16.39 -7.71
N ASN A 130 10.75 16.15 -8.09
CA ASN A 130 11.58 17.03 -8.91
C ASN A 130 11.87 16.34 -10.25
N ASP A 131 11.85 17.10 -11.36
CA ASP A 131 12.19 16.59 -12.69
C ASP A 131 13.72 16.47 -12.81
N ILE A 132 14.23 15.29 -13.14
CA ILE A 132 15.66 15.03 -13.28
C ILE A 132 16.24 15.78 -14.49
N GLN A 133 15.45 15.97 -15.57
CA GLN A 133 15.90 16.62 -16.80
C GLN A 133 16.07 18.13 -16.68
N LYS A 134 15.56 18.77 -15.62
CA LYS A 134 15.69 20.22 -15.39
C LYS A 134 16.89 20.60 -14.52
N THR A 135 17.66 19.63 -14.03
CA THR A 135 18.76 19.85 -13.07
C THR A 135 20.15 19.64 -13.71
N GLY A 136 20.22 19.49 -15.03
CA GLY A 136 21.49 19.34 -15.77
C GLY A 136 21.78 20.52 -16.67
#